data_0853d154b7f6120d39cff374bb0a66da
#
_entry.id   0853d154b7f6120d39cff374bb0a66da
#
_cell.length_a   1.000
_cell.length_b   1.000
_cell.length_c   1.000
_cell.angle_alpha   90.00
_cell.angle_beta   90.00
_cell.angle_gamma   90.00
#
_symmetry.space_group_name_H-M   'P 1'
#
loop_
_entity.id
_entity.type
_entity.pdbx_description
1 polymer ?
#
loop_
_entity_poly.entity_id
_entity_poly.type
_entity_poly.pdbx_seq_one_letter_code
_entity_poly.pdbx_strand_id
1 'polypeptide(L)'
;MQNEQLLQKINSPADLKMLTLDEMKLLAGEIRHLIIDVVSKNGGHLAPNLGVVELTLALHKVFTTPKDKIIWDVGHQSYIHKILTGRKDQFPTLRQYKGLSGFPKRKESEHDAFGTGHSSTSISAALGMAVARDLKGEDNNVIAVIGDGSMTGGMSFEALNNAGDLHKKMIVILNDNEMSISKNVGAMSQYLCDLRTGETYNKIKHDVEGWLKSLDFGTDVLNAIERVKGSVKYLMVPSSVFEELGFKYLGPIDGHDLNKLLEVLEAAKHVDGPVLVHVITKKGKGYEPAEKSPNKFHGTGPFEIATGKKITDPQAPIAYTEMFGKTLVELAEQDADIVAITAAMPDGTGLNKFAECYPQRFLDVGIAEQHAVTAAAGMAGGGVKVHFYKERMIRCCTISACRICM
;
A
#
# COMPACT_ATOMS: atom_id res chain seq x y z
N MET A 1 33.56 -21.14 -6.24
CA MET A 1 33.44 -19.68 -6.31
C MET A 1 32.28 -19.31 -5.40
N GLN A 2 32.56 -18.64 -4.26
CA GLN A 2 31.53 -18.09 -3.38
C GLN A 2 30.74 -17.07 -4.22
N ASN A 3 29.44 -17.31 -4.44
CA ASN A 3 28.56 -16.30 -5.02
C ASN A 3 28.58 -15.11 -4.07
N GLU A 4 29.34 -14.05 -4.40
CA GLU A 4 29.20 -12.77 -3.72
C GLU A 4 27.74 -12.35 -3.87
N GLN A 5 27.06 -12.15 -2.75
CA GLN A 5 25.65 -11.74 -2.75
C GLN A 5 25.54 -10.39 -3.47
N LEU A 6 24.67 -10.30 -4.47
CA LEU A 6 24.44 -9.07 -5.23
C LEU A 6 24.05 -7.90 -4.33
N LEU A 7 23.27 -8.18 -3.28
CA LEU A 7 22.84 -7.18 -2.32
C LEU A 7 24.00 -6.44 -1.66
N GLN A 8 25.16 -7.11 -1.46
CA GLN A 8 26.34 -6.46 -0.88
C GLN A 8 26.90 -5.35 -1.77
N LYS A 9 26.72 -5.46 -3.08
CA LYS A 9 27.17 -4.47 -4.07
C LYS A 9 26.23 -3.27 -4.21
N ILE A 10 25.01 -3.35 -3.67
CA ILE A 10 24.01 -2.28 -3.75
C ILE A 10 24.16 -1.37 -2.53
N ASN A 11 24.65 -0.16 -2.72
CA ASN A 11 24.82 0.86 -1.68
C ASN A 11 23.93 2.09 -1.93
N SER A 12 23.45 2.24 -3.17
CA SER A 12 22.60 3.35 -3.58
C SER A 12 21.64 2.92 -4.70
N PRO A 13 20.56 3.68 -4.97
CA PRO A 13 19.70 3.40 -6.12
C PRO A 13 20.43 3.47 -7.47
N ALA A 14 21.55 4.19 -7.56
CA ALA A 14 22.35 4.26 -8.78
C ALA A 14 22.93 2.89 -9.18
N ASP A 15 23.28 2.06 -8.21
CA ASP A 15 23.84 0.73 -8.47
C ASP A 15 22.84 -0.18 -9.18
N LEU A 16 21.52 0.00 -8.92
CA LEU A 16 20.46 -0.75 -9.61
C LEU A 16 20.39 -0.45 -11.10
N LYS A 17 20.78 0.77 -11.51
CA LYS A 17 20.72 1.19 -12.93
C LYS A 17 21.60 0.31 -13.82
N MET A 18 22.64 -0.32 -13.26
CA MET A 18 23.58 -1.17 -13.97
C MET A 18 23.16 -2.64 -14.05
N LEU A 19 22.23 -3.09 -13.20
CA LEU A 19 21.83 -4.50 -13.13
C LEU A 19 21.02 -4.92 -14.36
N THR A 20 21.31 -6.14 -14.83
CA THR A 20 20.47 -6.86 -15.78
C THR A 20 19.18 -7.33 -15.11
N LEU A 21 18.20 -7.74 -15.91
CA LEU A 21 16.93 -8.25 -15.40
C LEU A 21 17.11 -9.51 -14.54
N ASP A 22 18.01 -10.42 -14.95
CA ASP A 22 18.24 -11.65 -14.18
C ASP A 22 18.96 -11.37 -12.85
N GLU A 23 19.89 -10.41 -12.83
CA GLU A 23 20.49 -9.94 -11.58
C GLU A 23 19.44 -9.28 -10.66
N MET A 24 18.49 -8.52 -11.21
CA MET A 24 17.39 -7.95 -10.41
C MET A 24 16.48 -9.04 -9.81
N LYS A 25 16.22 -10.14 -10.52
CA LYS A 25 15.47 -11.29 -9.98
C LYS A 25 16.22 -11.97 -8.84
N LEU A 26 17.55 -12.16 -8.98
CA LEU A 26 18.38 -12.70 -7.91
C LEU A 26 18.39 -11.77 -6.69
N LEU A 27 18.58 -10.47 -6.90
CA LEU A 27 18.54 -9.45 -5.87
C LEU A 27 17.20 -9.44 -5.12
N ALA A 28 16.08 -9.63 -5.83
CA ALA A 28 14.76 -9.73 -5.20
C ALA A 28 14.68 -10.90 -4.20
N GLY A 29 15.31 -12.03 -4.51
CA GLY A 29 15.43 -13.17 -3.60
C GLY A 29 16.26 -12.85 -2.36
N GLU A 30 17.43 -12.23 -2.53
CA GLU A 30 18.32 -11.85 -1.42
C GLU A 30 17.65 -10.82 -0.48
N ILE A 31 16.96 -9.83 -1.03
CA ILE A 31 16.18 -8.83 -0.26
C ILE A 31 15.08 -9.51 0.56
N ARG A 32 14.34 -10.47 -0.02
CA ARG A 32 13.32 -11.22 0.71
C ARG A 32 13.90 -11.97 1.91
N HIS A 33 15.03 -12.66 1.71
CA HIS A 33 15.72 -13.37 2.79
C HIS A 33 16.13 -12.43 3.91
N LEU A 34 16.73 -11.27 3.59
CA LEU A 34 17.11 -10.26 4.59
C LEU A 34 15.89 -9.75 5.36
N ILE A 35 14.78 -9.44 4.68
CA ILE A 35 13.57 -8.95 5.35
C ILE A 35 13.00 -10.01 6.28
N ILE A 36 12.91 -11.28 5.84
CA ILE A 36 12.40 -12.38 6.66
C ILE A 36 13.28 -12.56 7.89
N ASP A 37 14.61 -12.59 7.73
CA ASP A 37 15.54 -12.76 8.84
C ASP A 37 15.43 -11.65 9.88
N VAL A 38 15.42 -10.39 9.46
CA VAL A 38 15.35 -9.24 10.38
C VAL A 38 13.97 -9.15 11.05
N VAL A 39 12.88 -9.29 10.30
CA VAL A 39 11.52 -9.16 10.85
C VAL A 39 11.17 -10.35 11.75
N SER A 40 11.72 -11.55 11.50
CA SER A 40 11.53 -12.69 12.40
C SER A 40 12.06 -12.44 13.82
N LYS A 41 13.11 -11.62 13.95
CA LYS A 41 13.76 -11.26 15.22
C LYS A 41 13.17 -10.03 15.89
N ASN A 42 12.92 -8.98 15.08
CA ASN A 42 12.55 -7.66 15.58
C ASN A 42 11.03 -7.43 15.58
N GLY A 43 10.27 -8.24 14.84
CA GLY A 43 8.91 -7.92 14.46
C GLY A 43 8.88 -6.84 13.38
N GLY A 44 7.71 -6.61 12.81
CA GLY A 44 7.49 -5.59 11.79
C GLY A 44 6.43 -5.96 10.76
N HIS A 45 6.41 -5.23 9.64
CA HIS A 45 5.47 -5.46 8.55
C HIS A 45 6.10 -6.41 7.51
N LEU A 46 5.84 -7.73 7.63
CA LEU A 46 6.47 -8.72 6.75
C LEU A 46 5.73 -8.85 5.41
N ALA A 47 4.46 -9.26 5.46
CA ALA A 47 3.70 -9.58 4.25
C ALA A 47 3.56 -8.40 3.26
N PRO A 48 3.31 -7.16 3.70
CA PRO A 48 3.26 -6.01 2.80
C PRO A 48 4.57 -5.77 2.06
N ASN A 49 5.73 -5.94 2.74
CA ASN A 49 7.03 -5.74 2.11
C ASN A 49 7.37 -6.85 1.12
N LEU A 50 7.14 -8.10 1.47
CA LEU A 50 7.40 -9.22 0.55
C LEU A 50 6.59 -9.12 -0.75
N GLY A 51 5.40 -8.51 -0.70
CA GLY A 51 4.55 -8.29 -1.86
C GLY A 51 5.03 -7.24 -2.84
N VAL A 52 5.91 -6.31 -2.44
CA VAL A 52 6.30 -5.16 -3.28
C VAL A 52 7.79 -5.13 -3.62
N VAL A 53 8.48 -6.26 -3.53
CA VAL A 53 9.93 -6.31 -3.80
C VAL A 53 10.22 -5.94 -5.24
N GLU A 54 9.61 -6.60 -6.21
CA GLU A 54 9.80 -6.33 -7.64
C GLU A 54 9.33 -4.92 -8.00
N LEU A 55 8.18 -4.49 -7.50
CA LEU A 55 7.67 -3.13 -7.71
C LEU A 55 8.67 -2.07 -7.22
N THR A 56 9.25 -2.24 -6.03
CA THR A 56 10.22 -1.29 -5.48
C THR A 56 11.52 -1.28 -6.27
N LEU A 57 12.01 -2.45 -6.69
CA LEU A 57 13.18 -2.55 -7.58
C LEU A 57 12.93 -1.84 -8.91
N ALA A 58 11.77 -2.06 -9.53
CA ALA A 58 11.39 -1.41 -10.79
C ALA A 58 11.28 0.12 -10.63
N LEU A 59 10.66 0.61 -9.54
CA LEU A 59 10.58 2.03 -9.23
C LEU A 59 11.98 2.66 -9.14
N HIS A 60 12.92 2.05 -8.41
CA HIS A 60 14.28 2.58 -8.30
C HIS A 60 15.14 2.35 -9.55
N LYS A 61 14.78 1.40 -10.40
CA LYS A 61 15.42 1.21 -11.73
C LYS A 61 14.99 2.30 -12.70
N VAL A 62 13.71 2.70 -12.71
CA VAL A 62 13.13 3.68 -13.64
C VAL A 62 13.36 5.11 -13.14
N PHE A 63 13.01 5.41 -11.88
CA PHE A 63 13.08 6.75 -11.31
C PHE A 63 14.39 7.00 -10.57
N THR A 64 14.81 8.25 -10.49
CA THR A 64 16.11 8.65 -9.90
C THR A 64 15.90 9.46 -8.63
N THR A 65 15.77 8.75 -7.48
CA THR A 65 15.70 9.42 -6.17
C THR A 65 17.10 9.86 -5.72
N PRO A 66 17.26 10.98 -5.00
CA PRO A 66 16.21 11.82 -4.40
C PRO A 66 15.65 12.91 -5.34
N LYS A 67 16.12 13.03 -6.62
CA LYS A 67 15.55 14.01 -7.57
C LYS A 67 14.06 13.71 -7.77
N ASP A 68 13.71 12.52 -8.26
CA ASP A 68 12.34 12.04 -8.32
C ASP A 68 11.82 11.74 -6.92
N LYS A 69 10.54 12.02 -6.67
CA LYS A 69 9.92 11.88 -5.35
C LYS A 69 9.00 10.67 -5.32
N ILE A 70 9.32 9.68 -4.48
CA ILE A 70 8.46 8.52 -4.22
C ILE A 70 7.85 8.67 -2.82
N ILE A 71 6.52 8.73 -2.77
CA ILE A 71 5.74 8.85 -1.54
C ILE A 71 5.00 7.54 -1.29
N TRP A 72 5.32 6.89 -0.18
CA TRP A 72 4.73 5.62 0.22
C TRP A 72 3.52 5.87 1.11
N ASP A 73 2.33 5.45 0.69
CA ASP A 73 1.13 5.52 1.53
C ASP A 73 1.28 4.63 2.75
N VAL A 74 0.92 5.11 3.94
CA VAL A 74 1.24 4.47 5.22
C VAL A 74 2.76 4.36 5.44
N GLY A 75 3.47 3.82 4.46
CA GLY A 75 4.92 3.60 4.48
C GLY A 75 5.37 2.30 5.16
N HIS A 76 4.42 1.43 5.54
CA HIS A 76 4.71 0.13 6.15
C HIS A 76 5.36 -0.88 5.17
N GLN A 77 5.25 -0.65 3.87
CA GLN A 77 5.82 -1.44 2.77
C GLN A 77 7.14 -0.86 2.22
N SER A 78 7.83 0.01 2.96
CA SER A 78 9.01 0.75 2.49
C SER A 78 10.36 0.14 2.89
N TYR A 79 10.39 -1.12 3.37
CA TYR A 79 11.65 -1.73 3.82
C TYR A 79 12.65 -1.92 2.69
N ILE A 80 12.18 -2.33 1.52
CA ILE A 80 13.01 -2.48 0.31
C ILE A 80 13.59 -1.12 -0.09
N HIS A 81 12.75 -0.07 -0.09
CA HIS A 81 13.20 1.30 -0.33
C HIS A 81 14.33 1.71 0.63
N LYS A 82 14.23 1.40 1.94
CA LYS A 82 15.31 1.67 2.90
C LYS A 82 16.59 0.91 2.58
N ILE A 83 16.48 -0.39 2.26
CA ILE A 83 17.61 -1.25 1.89
C ILE A 83 18.33 -0.68 0.67
N LEU A 84 17.60 -0.30 -0.38
CA LEU A 84 18.15 0.21 -1.64
C LEU A 84 18.71 1.63 -1.56
N THR A 85 18.34 2.39 -0.55
CA THR A 85 18.75 3.79 -0.36
C THR A 85 19.82 3.96 0.74
N GLY A 86 20.76 3.01 0.82
CA GLY A 86 21.96 3.13 1.64
C GLY A 86 21.79 2.75 3.12
N ARG A 87 20.65 2.13 3.49
CA ARG A 87 20.37 1.76 4.90
C ARG A 87 20.41 0.25 5.16
N LYS A 88 20.94 -0.56 4.23
CA LYS A 88 20.96 -2.02 4.36
C LYS A 88 21.76 -2.48 5.59
N ASP A 89 22.91 -1.85 5.89
CA ASP A 89 23.76 -2.23 7.01
C ASP A 89 23.13 -1.88 8.36
N GLN A 90 22.27 -0.87 8.40
CA GLN A 90 21.47 -0.50 9.55
C GLN A 90 20.18 -1.30 9.67
N PHE A 91 19.80 -2.04 8.63
CA PHE A 91 18.50 -2.73 8.57
C PHE A 91 18.26 -3.73 9.71
N PRO A 92 19.28 -4.42 10.26
CA PRO A 92 19.13 -5.23 11.48
C PRO A 92 18.62 -4.47 12.71
N THR A 93 18.72 -3.13 12.73
CA THR A 93 18.19 -2.28 13.82
C THR A 93 16.76 -1.82 13.60
N LEU A 94 16.07 -2.34 12.58
CA LEU A 94 14.71 -1.97 12.23
C LEU A 94 13.78 -2.06 13.46
N ARG A 95 13.04 -0.95 13.75
CA ARG A 95 12.09 -0.83 14.87
C ARG A 95 12.71 -0.96 16.28
N GLN A 96 14.02 -1.03 16.39
CA GLN A 96 14.71 -1.01 17.67
C GLN A 96 14.86 0.44 18.19
N TYR A 97 15.09 0.57 19.50
CA TYR A 97 15.35 1.88 20.11
C TYR A 97 16.61 2.52 19.51
N LYS A 98 16.49 3.73 19.03
CA LYS A 98 17.52 4.47 18.26
C LYS A 98 17.93 3.80 16.92
N GLY A 99 17.24 2.76 16.49
CA GLY A 99 17.45 2.12 15.19
C GLY A 99 16.57 2.72 14.09
N LEU A 100 16.52 2.04 12.94
CA LEU A 100 15.72 2.44 11.80
C LEU A 100 14.22 2.42 12.12
N SER A 101 13.52 3.46 11.70
CA SER A 101 12.07 3.52 11.76
C SER A 101 11.43 2.47 10.85
N GLY A 102 10.30 1.92 11.28
CA GLY A 102 9.45 1.05 10.43
C GLY A 102 8.69 1.79 9.32
N PHE A 103 8.86 3.12 9.21
CA PHE A 103 8.20 3.99 8.23
C PHE A 103 9.20 4.98 7.64
N PRO A 104 8.96 5.56 6.45
CA PRO A 104 9.79 6.61 5.89
C PRO A 104 9.88 7.82 6.83
N LYS A 105 11.09 8.35 6.98
CA LYS A 105 11.35 9.57 7.77
C LYS A 105 12.37 10.44 7.06
N ARG A 106 12.00 11.67 6.73
CA ARG A 106 12.88 12.66 6.11
C ARG A 106 14.18 12.93 6.87
N LYS A 107 14.19 12.67 8.19
CA LYS A 107 15.40 12.81 9.02
C LYS A 107 16.36 11.63 8.90
N GLU A 108 15.90 10.48 8.36
CA GLU A 108 16.75 9.30 8.16
C GLU A 108 17.46 9.31 6.81
N SER A 109 16.80 9.84 5.78
CA SER A 109 17.34 9.81 4.42
C SER A 109 16.70 10.89 3.56
N GLU A 110 17.48 11.49 2.65
CA GLU A 110 16.98 12.40 1.61
C GLU A 110 16.07 11.71 0.58
N HIS A 111 16.17 10.39 0.47
CA HIS A 111 15.29 9.59 -0.38
C HIS A 111 13.88 9.44 0.19
N ASP A 112 13.67 9.66 1.49
CA ASP A 112 12.36 9.66 2.13
C ASP A 112 11.67 11.01 1.87
N ALA A 113 11.07 11.17 0.69
CA ALA A 113 10.49 12.44 0.24
C ALA A 113 9.43 12.99 1.21
N PHE A 114 8.67 12.12 1.87
CA PHE A 114 7.61 12.47 2.82
C PHE A 114 7.60 11.51 4.01
N GLY A 115 7.38 12.03 5.21
CA GLY A 115 7.19 11.21 6.42
C GLY A 115 5.77 10.68 6.47
N THR A 116 5.61 9.36 6.56
CA THR A 116 4.31 8.70 6.53
C THR A 116 4.07 7.83 7.76
N GLY A 117 2.86 7.35 7.93
CA GLY A 117 2.43 6.50 9.05
C GLY A 117 0.93 6.25 9.02
N HIS A 118 0.13 7.23 8.56
CA HIS A 118 -1.30 7.10 8.32
C HIS A 118 -1.59 6.81 6.85
N SER A 119 -2.68 6.10 6.59
CA SER A 119 -3.17 5.77 5.25
C SER A 119 -3.76 6.97 4.52
N SER A 120 -3.93 6.83 3.21
CA SER A 120 -4.67 7.73 2.31
C SER A 120 -4.07 9.12 2.12
N THR A 121 -2.80 9.33 2.53
CA THR A 121 -2.14 10.65 2.50
C THR A 121 -1.25 10.85 1.28
N SER A 122 -0.83 9.78 0.62
CA SER A 122 0.24 9.82 -0.39
C SER A 122 -0.13 10.61 -1.64
N ILE A 123 -1.37 10.49 -2.12
CA ILE A 123 -1.82 11.19 -3.34
C ILE A 123 -1.86 12.69 -3.09
N SER A 124 -2.41 13.14 -1.96
CA SER A 124 -2.42 14.56 -1.57
C SER A 124 -1.00 15.13 -1.45
N ALA A 125 -0.10 14.39 -0.79
CA ALA A 125 1.30 14.82 -0.64
C ALA A 125 2.01 14.88 -2.01
N ALA A 126 1.77 13.91 -2.88
CA ALA A 126 2.33 13.89 -4.23
C ALA A 126 1.79 15.03 -5.09
N LEU A 127 0.48 15.30 -5.03
CA LEU A 127 -0.12 16.44 -5.74
C LEU A 127 0.51 17.77 -5.29
N GLY A 128 0.65 17.97 -3.97
CA GLY A 128 1.31 19.16 -3.43
C GLY A 128 2.76 19.31 -3.91
N MET A 129 3.52 18.20 -3.99
CA MET A 129 4.87 18.19 -4.54
C MET A 129 4.91 18.47 -6.05
N ALA A 130 3.94 17.95 -6.82
CA ALA A 130 3.83 18.22 -8.25
C ALA A 130 3.53 19.70 -8.52
N VAL A 131 2.63 20.30 -7.74
CA VAL A 131 2.36 21.75 -7.80
C VAL A 131 3.61 22.55 -7.46
N ALA A 132 4.32 22.19 -6.38
CA ALA A 132 5.54 22.89 -5.98
C ALA A 132 6.67 22.77 -7.03
N ARG A 133 6.82 21.59 -7.65
CA ARG A 133 7.73 21.36 -8.79
C ARG A 133 7.44 22.33 -9.94
N ASP A 134 6.17 22.40 -10.36
CA ASP A 134 5.75 23.24 -11.48
C ASP A 134 6.00 24.72 -11.19
N LEU A 135 5.68 25.19 -9.96
CA LEU A 135 5.93 26.56 -9.53
C LEU A 135 7.42 26.95 -9.54
N LYS A 136 8.30 25.97 -9.31
CA LYS A 136 9.75 26.16 -9.34
C LYS A 136 10.37 25.97 -10.72
N GLY A 137 9.60 25.52 -11.72
CA GLY A 137 10.11 25.16 -13.03
C GLY A 137 11.02 23.93 -13.03
N GLU A 138 10.85 23.02 -12.04
CA GLU A 138 11.58 21.75 -11.97
C GLU A 138 10.90 20.69 -12.84
N ASP A 139 11.63 19.62 -13.19
CA ASP A 139 11.20 18.58 -14.16
C ASP A 139 11.11 17.16 -13.54
N ASN A 140 11.31 17.02 -12.23
CA ASN A 140 11.33 15.73 -11.56
C ASN A 140 9.97 15.04 -11.56
N ASN A 141 9.99 13.71 -11.56
CA ASN A 141 8.78 12.92 -11.41
C ASN A 141 8.31 12.90 -9.94
N VAL A 142 6.99 12.83 -9.77
CA VAL A 142 6.36 12.67 -8.44
C VAL A 142 5.46 11.44 -8.48
N ILE A 143 5.74 10.48 -7.61
CA ILE A 143 5.11 9.16 -7.59
C ILE A 143 4.50 8.91 -6.22
N ALA A 144 3.20 8.61 -6.17
CA ALA A 144 2.52 8.09 -4.99
C ALA A 144 2.34 6.58 -5.12
N VAL A 145 2.72 5.81 -4.11
CA VAL A 145 2.47 4.36 -4.04
C VAL A 145 1.43 4.12 -2.96
N ILE A 146 0.23 3.69 -3.36
CA ILE A 146 -0.93 3.52 -2.47
C ILE A 146 -1.48 2.11 -2.60
N GLY A 147 -1.90 1.51 -1.48
CA GLY A 147 -2.59 0.22 -1.48
C GLY A 147 -4.09 0.38 -1.75
N ASP A 148 -4.70 -0.67 -2.27
CA ASP A 148 -6.13 -0.79 -2.55
C ASP A 148 -6.99 -0.49 -1.31
N GLY A 149 -6.61 -0.97 -0.12
CA GLY A 149 -7.29 -0.62 1.12
C GLY A 149 -7.22 0.87 1.47
N SER A 150 -6.06 1.51 1.29
CA SER A 150 -5.89 2.95 1.53
C SER A 150 -6.62 3.81 0.49
N MET A 151 -6.87 3.28 -0.70
CA MET A 151 -7.64 3.94 -1.75
C MET A 151 -9.11 4.15 -1.34
N THR A 152 -9.64 3.37 -0.40
CA THR A 152 -11.01 3.52 0.10
C THR A 152 -11.19 4.70 1.07
N GLY A 153 -10.13 5.35 1.51
CA GLY A 153 -10.20 6.50 2.41
C GLY A 153 -10.65 7.78 1.71
N GLY A 154 -11.44 8.60 2.40
CA GLY A 154 -12.01 9.84 1.83
C GLY A 154 -10.95 10.79 1.26
N MET A 155 -9.84 11.00 1.97
CA MET A 155 -8.73 11.86 1.50
C MET A 155 -8.13 11.37 0.16
N SER A 156 -8.09 10.07 -0.10
CA SER A 156 -7.64 9.54 -1.39
C SER A 156 -8.57 9.96 -2.53
N PHE A 157 -9.90 9.91 -2.31
CA PHE A 157 -10.89 10.37 -3.29
C PHE A 157 -10.84 11.87 -3.52
N GLU A 158 -10.71 12.66 -2.46
CA GLU A 158 -10.54 14.11 -2.54
C GLU A 158 -9.29 14.46 -3.37
N ALA A 159 -8.18 13.76 -3.11
CA ALA A 159 -6.93 13.97 -3.81
C ALA A 159 -6.99 13.55 -5.29
N LEU A 160 -7.64 12.42 -5.61
CA LEU A 160 -7.85 11.99 -7.00
C LEU A 160 -8.71 13.00 -7.76
N ASN A 161 -9.83 13.42 -7.18
CA ASN A 161 -10.70 14.42 -7.79
C ASN A 161 -9.96 15.73 -8.10
N ASN A 162 -9.19 16.24 -7.14
CA ASN A 162 -8.44 17.47 -7.33
C ASN A 162 -7.25 17.31 -8.30
N ALA A 163 -6.54 16.17 -8.26
CA ALA A 163 -5.43 15.90 -9.16
C ALA A 163 -5.88 15.79 -10.63
N GLY A 164 -7.06 15.18 -10.86
CA GLY A 164 -7.65 15.11 -12.19
C GLY A 164 -8.03 16.48 -12.74
N ASP A 165 -8.68 17.32 -11.93
CA ASP A 165 -9.06 18.69 -12.32
C ASP A 165 -7.82 19.56 -12.63
N LEU A 166 -6.79 19.50 -11.80
CA LEU A 166 -5.56 20.27 -11.98
C LEU A 166 -4.66 19.77 -13.12
N HIS A 167 -4.90 18.57 -13.65
CA HIS A 167 -4.12 17.93 -14.70
C HIS A 167 -2.59 17.96 -14.49
N LYS A 168 -2.14 17.89 -13.21
CA LYS A 168 -0.71 17.90 -12.89
C LYS A 168 -0.05 16.58 -13.26
N LYS A 169 1.13 16.65 -13.90
CA LYS A 169 1.91 15.45 -14.21
C LYS A 169 2.37 14.78 -12.91
N MET A 170 1.77 13.66 -12.58
CA MET A 170 2.10 12.81 -11.44
C MET A 170 1.72 11.36 -11.72
N ILE A 171 2.32 10.42 -11.01
CA ILE A 171 2.07 9.00 -11.17
C ILE A 171 1.53 8.44 -9.85
N VAL A 172 0.39 7.79 -9.91
CA VAL A 172 -0.18 7.03 -8.80
C VAL A 172 -0.03 5.55 -9.11
N ILE A 173 0.71 4.83 -8.27
CA ILE A 173 0.84 3.36 -8.34
C ILE A 173 -0.19 2.78 -7.37
N LEU A 174 -1.25 2.20 -7.91
CA LEU A 174 -2.22 1.44 -7.14
C LEU A 174 -1.70 0.01 -6.98
N ASN A 175 -1.22 -0.31 -5.78
CA ASN A 175 -0.77 -1.65 -5.39
C ASN A 175 -1.97 -2.45 -4.87
N ASP A 176 -2.60 -3.21 -5.76
CA ASP A 176 -3.77 -4.04 -5.45
C ASP A 176 -3.34 -5.45 -5.04
N ASN A 177 -3.68 -5.83 -3.83
CA ASN A 177 -3.44 -7.18 -3.29
C ASN A 177 -4.67 -7.76 -2.56
N GLU A 178 -5.86 -7.18 -2.79
CA GLU A 178 -7.16 -7.58 -2.24
C GLU A 178 -7.30 -7.39 -0.72
N MET A 179 -6.30 -6.79 -0.09
CA MET A 179 -6.23 -6.80 1.37
C MET A 179 -5.68 -5.49 1.92
N SER A 180 -6.40 -4.94 2.89
CA SER A 180 -5.82 -4.03 3.88
C SER A 180 -5.13 -4.82 5.02
N ILE A 181 -5.51 -4.61 6.25
CA ILE A 181 -5.17 -5.50 7.39
C ILE A 181 -6.02 -6.77 7.30
N SER A 182 -7.31 -6.65 6.94
CA SER A 182 -8.27 -7.71 6.62
C SER A 182 -8.65 -7.67 5.13
N LYS A 183 -9.60 -8.47 4.69
CA LYS A 183 -10.20 -8.32 3.35
C LYS A 183 -10.80 -6.92 3.24
N ASN A 184 -10.59 -6.27 2.10
CA ASN A 184 -11.18 -4.98 1.85
C ASN A 184 -12.70 -5.04 1.82
N VAL A 185 -13.35 -3.99 2.29
CA VAL A 185 -14.80 -3.82 2.31
C VAL A 185 -15.21 -2.63 1.44
N GLY A 186 -16.48 -2.61 1.03
CA GLY A 186 -17.07 -1.50 0.29
C GLY A 186 -17.02 -1.65 -1.22
N ALA A 187 -17.79 -0.78 -1.90
CA ALA A 187 -18.03 -0.83 -3.33
C ALA A 187 -16.75 -0.64 -4.17
N MET A 188 -15.80 0.18 -3.70
CA MET A 188 -14.52 0.36 -4.39
C MET A 188 -13.71 -0.94 -4.43
N SER A 189 -13.72 -1.73 -3.35
CA SER A 189 -13.04 -3.03 -3.34
C SER A 189 -13.67 -4.00 -4.34
N GLN A 190 -15.00 -4.01 -4.43
CA GLN A 190 -15.70 -4.80 -5.43
C GLN A 190 -15.37 -4.33 -6.85
N TYR A 191 -15.37 -3.03 -7.10
CA TYR A 191 -15.00 -2.44 -8.39
C TYR A 191 -13.57 -2.84 -8.83
N LEU A 192 -12.59 -2.79 -7.93
CA LEU A 192 -11.22 -3.22 -8.22
C LEU A 192 -11.16 -4.74 -8.49
N CYS A 193 -11.95 -5.54 -7.78
CA CYS A 193 -12.09 -6.97 -8.05
C CYS A 193 -12.64 -7.22 -9.46
N ASP A 194 -13.66 -6.49 -9.88
CA ASP A 194 -14.28 -6.61 -11.20
C ASP A 194 -13.29 -6.20 -12.32
N LEU A 195 -12.50 -5.13 -12.10
CA LEU A 195 -11.43 -4.72 -13.03
C LEU A 195 -10.38 -5.83 -13.23
N ARG A 196 -10.08 -6.59 -12.17
CA ARG A 196 -9.07 -7.65 -12.21
C ARG A 196 -9.59 -8.96 -12.80
N THR A 197 -10.86 -9.33 -12.52
CA THR A 197 -11.44 -10.64 -12.86
C THR A 197 -12.30 -10.64 -14.11
N GLY A 198 -12.71 -9.48 -14.59
CA GLY A 198 -13.62 -9.34 -15.73
C GLY A 198 -13.04 -9.85 -17.05
N GLU A 199 -13.89 -10.13 -18.04
CA GLU A 199 -13.48 -10.45 -19.42
C GLU A 199 -12.55 -9.37 -20.00
N THR A 200 -12.70 -8.15 -19.54
CA THR A 200 -11.85 -6.99 -19.82
C THR A 200 -10.39 -7.24 -19.41
N TYR A 201 -10.13 -7.88 -18.26
CA TYR A 201 -8.78 -8.23 -17.83
C TYR A 201 -8.05 -9.14 -18.82
N ASN A 202 -8.71 -10.20 -19.28
CA ASN A 202 -8.12 -11.13 -20.24
C ASN A 202 -7.86 -10.48 -21.60
N LYS A 203 -8.73 -9.58 -22.04
CA LYS A 203 -8.58 -8.81 -23.28
C LYS A 203 -7.45 -7.80 -23.17
N ILE A 204 -7.37 -7.06 -22.05
CA ILE A 204 -6.30 -6.09 -21.79
C ILE A 204 -4.96 -6.78 -21.64
N LYS A 205 -4.88 -7.92 -20.93
CA LYS A 205 -3.65 -8.72 -20.84
C LYS A 205 -3.11 -9.08 -22.21
N HIS A 206 -3.98 -9.48 -23.14
CA HIS A 206 -3.63 -9.80 -24.52
C HIS A 206 -3.21 -8.56 -25.32
N ASP A 207 -3.88 -7.44 -25.12
CA ASP A 207 -3.61 -6.17 -25.82
C ASP A 207 -2.33 -5.52 -25.30
N VAL A 208 -2.06 -5.56 -23.98
CA VAL A 208 -0.77 -5.16 -23.39
C VAL A 208 0.38 -6.00 -23.91
N GLU A 209 0.22 -7.33 -23.99
CA GLU A 209 1.23 -8.22 -24.56
C GLU A 209 1.48 -7.95 -26.04
N GLY A 210 0.43 -7.60 -26.81
CA GLY A 210 0.52 -7.21 -28.22
C GLY A 210 1.23 -5.86 -28.41
N TRP A 211 0.91 -4.88 -27.57
CA TRP A 211 1.50 -3.55 -27.60
C TRP A 211 2.99 -3.57 -27.20
N LEU A 212 3.34 -4.28 -26.12
CA LEU A 212 4.72 -4.45 -25.68
C LEU A 212 5.59 -5.12 -26.74
N LYS A 213 5.04 -6.07 -27.51
CA LYS A 213 5.72 -6.68 -28.65
C LYS A 213 5.89 -5.74 -29.86
N SER A 214 5.12 -4.65 -29.95
CA SER A 214 5.23 -3.65 -31.02
C SER A 214 6.23 -2.53 -30.72
N LEU A 215 6.74 -2.43 -29.49
CA LEU A 215 7.81 -1.52 -29.09
C LEU A 215 9.17 -2.17 -29.40
N ASP A 216 9.66 -1.91 -30.61
CA ASP A 216 11.03 -2.28 -31.00
C ASP A 216 12.00 -1.27 -30.38
N PHE A 217 12.85 -1.72 -29.43
CA PHE A 217 13.80 -0.90 -28.68
C PHE A 217 15.03 -0.46 -29.50
N GLY A 218 14.82 -0.09 -30.77
CA GLY A 218 15.85 0.37 -31.70
C GLY A 218 15.68 1.84 -32.12
N THR A 219 16.47 2.73 -31.54
CA THR A 219 17.03 3.97 -32.10
C THR A 219 16.19 5.23 -32.31
N ASP A 220 14.87 5.33 -32.01
CA ASP A 220 14.16 6.60 -32.21
C ASP A 220 13.17 6.91 -31.07
N VAL A 221 13.68 7.61 -30.06
CA VAL A 221 12.89 8.07 -28.90
C VAL A 221 11.75 9.02 -29.30
N LEU A 222 11.90 9.80 -30.37
CA LEU A 222 10.89 10.75 -30.87
C LEU A 222 9.73 10.04 -31.60
N ASN A 223 9.99 8.98 -32.35
CA ASN A 223 8.96 8.17 -32.99
C ASN A 223 8.23 7.26 -31.99
N ALA A 224 8.88 6.90 -30.88
CA ALA A 224 8.24 6.17 -29.78
C ALA A 224 7.15 7.02 -29.09
N ILE A 225 7.32 8.33 -28.95
CA ILE A 225 6.35 9.23 -28.34
C ILE A 225 5.06 9.34 -29.17
N GLU A 226 5.14 9.38 -30.49
CA GLU A 226 3.96 9.40 -31.34
C GLU A 226 3.26 8.03 -31.39
N ARG A 227 4.00 6.94 -31.38
CA ARG A 227 3.45 5.59 -31.29
C ARG A 227 2.81 5.32 -29.92
N VAL A 228 3.40 5.85 -28.82
CA VAL A 228 2.81 5.82 -27.48
C VAL A 228 1.47 6.57 -27.43
N LYS A 229 1.33 7.73 -28.11
CA LYS A 229 0.03 8.43 -28.21
C LYS A 229 -1.07 7.59 -28.88
N GLY A 230 -0.71 6.79 -29.88
CA GLY A 230 -1.65 5.89 -30.56
C GLY A 230 -1.94 4.60 -29.77
N SER A 231 -0.94 4.05 -29.12
CA SER A 231 -0.99 2.71 -28.48
C SER A 231 -1.52 2.74 -27.06
N VAL A 232 -1.36 3.84 -26.32
CA VAL A 232 -2.00 4.06 -25.00
C VAL A 232 -3.54 3.96 -25.10
N LYS A 233 -4.11 4.26 -26.25
CA LYS A 233 -5.55 4.12 -26.51
C LYS A 233 -6.06 2.66 -26.39
N TYR A 234 -5.20 1.67 -26.55
CA TYR A 234 -5.55 0.25 -26.44
C TYR A 234 -5.35 -0.33 -25.02
N LEU A 235 -4.67 0.42 -24.13
CA LEU A 235 -4.51 0.06 -22.72
C LEU A 235 -5.64 0.62 -21.83
N MET A 236 -6.53 1.41 -22.40
CA MET A 236 -7.63 2.01 -21.66
C MET A 236 -8.76 1.01 -21.47
N VAL A 237 -9.13 0.73 -20.23
CA VAL A 237 -10.42 0.14 -19.90
C VAL A 237 -11.45 1.23 -20.19
N PRO A 238 -12.38 1.05 -21.18
CA PRO A 238 -13.37 2.05 -21.43
C PRO A 238 -14.18 2.32 -20.14
N SER A 239 -14.25 3.56 -19.74
CA SER A 239 -15.02 4.06 -18.59
C SER A 239 -14.60 3.52 -17.21
N SER A 240 -13.29 3.46 -16.89
CA SER A 240 -12.90 3.30 -15.52
C SER A 240 -13.20 4.58 -14.70
N VAL A 241 -13.57 4.43 -13.43
CA VAL A 241 -13.81 5.57 -12.54
C VAL A 241 -12.61 6.53 -12.48
N PHE A 242 -11.40 6.01 -12.68
CA PHE A 242 -10.18 6.81 -12.69
C PHE A 242 -10.06 7.68 -13.93
N GLU A 243 -10.54 7.20 -15.09
CA GLU A 243 -10.56 7.99 -16.32
C GLU A 243 -11.62 9.09 -16.25
N GLU A 244 -12.77 8.81 -15.67
CA GLU A 244 -13.79 9.83 -15.41
C GLU A 244 -13.30 10.92 -14.45
N LEU A 245 -12.39 10.56 -13.53
CA LEU A 245 -11.67 11.52 -12.66
C LEU A 245 -10.50 12.23 -13.37
N GLY A 246 -10.25 12.01 -14.66
CA GLY A 246 -9.22 12.68 -15.43
C GLY A 246 -7.83 12.04 -15.39
N PHE A 247 -7.68 10.83 -14.85
CA PHE A 247 -6.44 10.06 -14.89
C PHE A 247 -6.34 9.22 -16.16
N LYS A 248 -5.12 9.07 -16.68
CA LYS A 248 -4.84 7.97 -17.59
C LYS A 248 -4.63 6.70 -16.79
N TYR A 249 -5.40 5.67 -17.10
CA TYR A 249 -5.30 4.37 -16.43
C TYR A 249 -4.43 3.41 -17.22
N LEU A 250 -3.43 2.80 -16.56
CA LEU A 250 -2.53 1.79 -17.12
C LEU A 250 -2.60 0.52 -16.27
N GLY A 251 -3.00 -0.57 -16.83
CA GLY A 251 -3.10 -1.84 -16.13
C GLY A 251 -4.47 -2.52 -16.25
N PRO A 252 -4.74 -3.54 -15.42
CA PRO A 252 -3.86 -4.06 -14.36
C PRO A 252 -2.67 -4.87 -14.92
N ILE A 253 -1.52 -4.82 -14.22
CA ILE A 253 -0.31 -5.56 -14.58
C ILE A 253 0.16 -6.43 -13.41
N ASP A 254 0.87 -7.52 -13.72
CA ASP A 254 1.50 -8.37 -12.71
C ASP A 254 2.67 -7.63 -12.05
N GLY A 255 2.54 -7.34 -10.74
CA GLY A 255 3.54 -6.67 -9.93
C GLY A 255 4.75 -7.52 -9.57
N HIS A 256 4.79 -8.78 -10.00
CA HIS A 256 5.94 -9.68 -9.86
C HIS A 256 6.69 -9.91 -11.18
N ASP A 257 6.17 -9.39 -12.29
CA ASP A 257 6.84 -9.39 -13.59
C ASP A 257 7.68 -8.10 -13.75
N LEU A 258 8.99 -8.21 -13.48
CA LEU A 258 9.91 -7.09 -13.58
C LEU A 258 9.96 -6.48 -14.99
N ASN A 259 9.84 -7.27 -16.06
CA ASN A 259 9.83 -6.75 -17.43
C ASN A 259 8.64 -5.82 -17.64
N LYS A 260 7.44 -6.30 -17.32
CA LYS A 260 6.20 -5.51 -17.48
C LYS A 260 6.20 -4.28 -16.61
N LEU A 261 6.70 -4.38 -15.37
CA LEU A 261 6.84 -3.23 -14.48
C LEU A 261 7.76 -2.16 -15.07
N LEU A 262 8.94 -2.53 -15.57
CA LEU A 262 9.89 -1.59 -16.16
C LEU A 262 9.30 -0.88 -17.38
N GLU A 263 8.67 -1.63 -18.28
CA GLU A 263 8.05 -1.10 -19.50
C GLU A 263 6.91 -0.12 -19.18
N VAL A 264 5.99 -0.49 -18.30
CA VAL A 264 4.82 0.36 -17.97
C VAL A 264 5.24 1.58 -17.16
N LEU A 265 6.19 1.46 -16.23
CA LEU A 265 6.70 2.60 -15.46
C LEU A 265 7.47 3.58 -16.34
N GLU A 266 8.26 3.08 -17.30
CA GLU A 266 8.93 3.96 -18.28
C GLU A 266 7.91 4.68 -19.17
N ALA A 267 6.88 3.97 -19.66
CA ALA A 267 5.80 4.59 -20.42
C ALA A 267 5.06 5.66 -19.59
N ALA A 268 4.77 5.40 -18.31
CA ALA A 268 4.09 6.33 -17.42
C ALA A 268 4.85 7.65 -17.24
N LYS A 269 6.19 7.66 -17.29
CA LYS A 269 7.02 8.89 -17.24
C LYS A 269 6.72 9.87 -18.37
N HIS A 270 6.32 9.35 -19.53
CA HIS A 270 6.13 10.12 -20.75
C HIS A 270 4.67 10.52 -20.98
N VAL A 271 3.77 10.14 -20.11
CA VAL A 271 2.37 10.58 -20.20
C VAL A 271 2.23 11.99 -19.65
N ASP A 272 1.54 12.86 -20.38
CA ASP A 272 1.15 14.17 -19.90
C ASP A 272 -0.09 14.08 -19.01
N GLY A 273 -0.07 14.79 -17.89
CA GLY A 273 -1.14 14.76 -16.87
C GLY A 273 -0.99 13.64 -15.85
N PRO A 274 -2.03 13.42 -15.03
CA PRO A 274 -2.00 12.40 -13.99
C PRO A 274 -2.21 10.99 -14.56
N VAL A 275 -1.42 10.04 -14.06
CA VAL A 275 -1.45 8.62 -14.48
C VAL A 275 -1.70 7.74 -13.29
N LEU A 276 -2.58 6.76 -13.43
CA LEU A 276 -2.75 5.68 -12.46
C LEU A 276 -2.26 4.36 -13.06
N VAL A 277 -1.23 3.78 -12.45
CA VAL A 277 -0.71 2.45 -12.80
C VAL A 277 -1.26 1.44 -11.82
N HIS A 278 -2.10 0.54 -12.29
CA HIS A 278 -2.71 -0.51 -11.45
C HIS A 278 -1.82 -1.76 -11.49
N VAL A 279 -1.27 -2.13 -10.33
CA VAL A 279 -0.32 -3.23 -10.16
C VAL A 279 -0.91 -4.27 -9.23
N ILE A 280 -1.04 -5.51 -9.70
CA ILE A 280 -1.52 -6.63 -8.90
C ILE A 280 -0.34 -7.30 -8.21
N THR A 281 -0.38 -7.43 -6.89
CA THR A 281 0.66 -8.07 -6.12
C THR A 281 0.11 -9.14 -5.18
N LYS A 282 1.00 -10.01 -4.69
CA LYS A 282 0.66 -11.03 -3.71
C LYS A 282 1.32 -10.73 -2.38
N LYS A 283 0.53 -10.42 -1.35
CA LYS A 283 1.02 -10.25 0.03
C LYS A 283 1.76 -11.49 0.52
N GLY A 284 2.95 -11.29 1.11
CA GLY A 284 3.73 -12.40 1.65
C GLY A 284 4.54 -13.20 0.61
N LYS A 285 4.60 -12.75 -0.66
CA LYS A 285 5.27 -13.43 -1.79
C LYS A 285 6.65 -13.97 -1.44
N GLY A 286 6.83 -15.28 -1.65
CA GLY A 286 8.09 -15.98 -1.42
C GLY A 286 8.32 -16.45 0.03
N TYR A 287 7.29 -16.33 0.90
CA TYR A 287 7.30 -16.93 2.22
C TYR A 287 5.95 -17.59 2.50
N GLU A 288 5.90 -18.91 2.38
CA GLU A 288 4.65 -19.70 2.40
C GLU A 288 3.75 -19.40 3.61
N PRO A 289 4.25 -19.30 4.87
CA PRO A 289 3.40 -18.97 6.01
C PRO A 289 2.72 -17.59 5.88
N ALA A 290 3.40 -16.60 5.28
CA ALA A 290 2.83 -15.28 5.07
C ALA A 290 1.87 -15.23 3.87
N GLU A 291 2.10 -16.04 2.83
CA GLU A 291 1.17 -16.18 1.71
C GLU A 291 -0.15 -16.83 2.14
N LYS A 292 -0.09 -17.86 3.03
CA LYS A 292 -1.27 -18.54 3.57
C LYS A 292 -2.05 -17.72 4.60
N SER A 293 -1.37 -16.83 5.33
CA SER A 293 -1.97 -16.05 6.41
C SER A 293 -1.45 -14.60 6.43
N PRO A 294 -1.70 -13.83 5.37
CA PRO A 294 -1.12 -12.49 5.21
C PRO A 294 -1.53 -11.51 6.32
N ASN A 295 -2.70 -11.69 6.92
CA ASN A 295 -3.18 -10.89 8.06
C ASN A 295 -2.27 -11.04 9.28
N LYS A 296 -1.86 -12.26 9.61
CA LYS A 296 -0.97 -12.55 10.75
C LYS A 296 0.40 -11.90 10.57
N PHE A 297 0.84 -11.74 9.32
CA PHE A 297 2.13 -11.17 8.95
C PHE A 297 2.03 -9.74 8.41
N HIS A 298 0.85 -9.13 8.46
CA HIS A 298 0.70 -7.71 8.13
C HIS A 298 1.55 -6.86 9.09
N GLY A 299 1.37 -7.05 10.40
CA GLY A 299 2.22 -6.51 11.45
C GLY A 299 2.44 -7.61 12.50
N THR A 300 3.65 -8.18 12.56
CA THR A 300 3.95 -9.31 13.44
C THR A 300 5.00 -8.96 14.49
N GLY A 301 4.92 -9.62 15.65
CA GLY A 301 6.05 -9.73 16.58
C GLY A 301 7.08 -10.74 16.07
N PRO A 302 8.11 -11.05 16.87
CA PRO A 302 9.08 -12.10 16.57
C PRO A 302 8.40 -13.46 16.31
N PHE A 303 8.99 -14.25 15.39
CA PHE A 303 8.42 -15.54 15.00
C PHE A 303 9.54 -16.51 14.54
N GLU A 304 9.25 -17.81 14.56
CA GLU A 304 10.11 -18.85 14.03
C GLU A 304 9.97 -18.94 12.50
N ILE A 305 11.06 -18.80 11.76
CA ILE A 305 11.00 -18.75 10.28
C ILE A 305 10.45 -20.05 9.69
N ALA A 306 10.85 -21.22 10.24
CA ALA A 306 10.47 -22.52 9.68
C ALA A 306 8.96 -22.79 9.75
N THR A 307 8.29 -22.33 10.80
CA THR A 307 6.88 -22.63 11.08
C THR A 307 5.95 -21.43 10.94
N GLY A 308 6.49 -20.21 10.95
CA GLY A 308 5.71 -18.97 11.02
C GLY A 308 5.00 -18.75 12.36
N LYS A 309 5.30 -19.56 13.39
CA LYS A 309 4.68 -19.40 14.71
C LYS A 309 5.28 -18.21 15.45
N LYS A 310 4.42 -17.37 16.04
CA LYS A 310 4.85 -16.25 16.89
C LYS A 310 5.57 -16.80 18.12
N ILE A 311 6.65 -16.13 18.49
CA ILE A 311 7.32 -16.35 19.77
C ILE A 311 6.56 -15.51 20.80
N THR A 312 5.83 -16.21 21.68
CA THR A 312 5.01 -15.59 22.73
C THR A 312 5.54 -15.99 24.09
N ASP A 313 5.48 -15.07 25.05
CA ASP A 313 5.72 -15.37 26.45
C ASP A 313 4.46 -16.05 27.03
N PRO A 314 4.53 -17.30 27.50
CA PRO A 314 3.38 -18.00 28.09
C PRO A 314 2.86 -17.32 29.37
N GLN A 315 3.66 -16.47 30.01
CA GLN A 315 3.31 -15.73 31.24
C GLN A 315 2.84 -14.30 30.94
N ALA A 316 2.76 -13.90 29.66
CA ALA A 316 2.28 -12.57 29.31
C ALA A 316 0.85 -12.35 29.82
N PRO A 317 0.55 -11.20 30.42
CA PRO A 317 -0.81 -10.89 30.84
C PRO A 317 -1.74 -10.78 29.63
N ILE A 318 -3.04 -11.01 29.84
CA ILE A 318 -4.08 -10.84 28.83
C ILE A 318 -3.96 -9.43 28.21
N ALA A 319 -3.95 -9.36 26.89
CA ALA A 319 -3.88 -8.07 26.19
C ALA A 319 -5.14 -7.23 26.45
N TYR A 320 -4.97 -5.91 26.54
CA TYR A 320 -6.11 -4.98 26.68
C TYR A 320 -7.18 -5.18 25.61
N THR A 321 -6.76 -5.44 24.36
CA THR A 321 -7.65 -5.73 23.22
C THR A 321 -8.52 -6.96 23.46
N GLU A 322 -7.95 -8.01 24.00
CA GLU A 322 -8.68 -9.25 24.30
C GLU A 322 -9.67 -9.07 25.44
N MET A 323 -9.24 -8.43 26.53
CA MET A 323 -10.11 -8.10 27.65
C MET A 323 -11.27 -7.20 27.21
N PHE A 324 -10.94 -6.18 26.42
CA PHE A 324 -11.94 -5.26 25.87
C PHE A 324 -12.99 -5.99 25.03
N GLY A 325 -12.55 -6.81 24.06
CA GLY A 325 -13.46 -7.54 23.17
C GLY A 325 -14.39 -8.49 23.93
N LYS A 326 -13.86 -9.18 24.97
CA LYS A 326 -14.65 -10.03 25.86
C LYS A 326 -15.70 -9.23 26.62
N THR A 327 -15.30 -8.15 27.27
CA THR A 327 -16.22 -7.30 28.05
C THR A 327 -17.32 -6.69 27.17
N LEU A 328 -16.98 -6.28 25.94
CA LEU A 328 -17.98 -5.73 25.02
C LEU A 328 -19.05 -6.76 24.62
N VAL A 329 -18.67 -8.02 24.41
CA VAL A 329 -19.61 -9.11 24.16
C VAL A 329 -20.54 -9.31 25.36
N GLU A 330 -19.99 -9.37 26.59
CA GLU A 330 -20.77 -9.52 27.84
C GLU A 330 -21.77 -8.37 28.04
N LEU A 331 -21.37 -7.14 27.74
CA LEU A 331 -22.26 -5.96 27.80
C LEU A 331 -23.36 -6.01 26.73
N ALA A 332 -23.03 -6.48 25.53
CA ALA A 332 -23.97 -6.56 24.43
C ALA A 332 -25.01 -7.68 24.58
N GLU A 333 -24.76 -8.68 25.44
CA GLU A 333 -25.76 -9.65 25.87
C GLU A 333 -26.85 -9.01 26.72
N GLN A 334 -26.49 -8.00 27.51
CA GLN A 334 -27.40 -7.31 28.41
C GLN A 334 -28.09 -6.11 27.78
N ASP A 335 -27.52 -5.58 26.70
CA ASP A 335 -27.98 -4.36 26.03
C ASP A 335 -27.96 -4.52 24.53
N ALA A 336 -29.16 -4.63 23.94
CA ALA A 336 -29.34 -4.83 22.50
C ALA A 336 -29.00 -3.59 21.66
N ASP A 337 -28.93 -2.39 22.27
CA ASP A 337 -28.62 -1.13 21.59
C ASP A 337 -27.11 -0.95 21.34
N ILE A 338 -26.26 -1.80 21.90
CA ILE A 338 -24.80 -1.71 21.70
C ILE A 338 -24.44 -2.14 20.28
N VAL A 339 -23.80 -1.23 19.54
CA VAL A 339 -23.27 -1.40 18.20
C VAL A 339 -21.77 -1.11 18.20
N ALA A 340 -20.97 -1.93 17.51
CA ALA A 340 -19.53 -1.75 17.38
C ALA A 340 -19.15 -1.38 15.95
N ILE A 341 -18.29 -0.37 15.80
CA ILE A 341 -17.74 0.06 14.51
C ILE A 341 -16.20 -0.03 14.56
N THR A 342 -15.58 -0.52 13.48
CA THR A 342 -14.13 -0.47 13.30
C THR A 342 -13.78 0.03 11.89
N ALA A 343 -12.56 0.55 11.74
CA ALA A 343 -12.01 0.97 10.47
C ALA A 343 -10.93 0.00 10.00
N ALA A 344 -11.33 -1.11 9.35
CA ALA A 344 -10.48 -2.16 8.80
C ALA A 344 -9.60 -2.90 9.84
N MET A 345 -9.97 -2.89 11.13
CA MET A 345 -9.10 -3.39 12.21
C MET A 345 -9.83 -4.29 13.23
N PRO A 346 -10.66 -5.27 12.82
CA PRO A 346 -11.39 -6.11 13.77
C PRO A 346 -10.45 -6.89 14.71
N ASP A 347 -9.34 -7.45 14.18
CA ASP A 347 -8.31 -8.14 14.97
C ASP A 347 -7.60 -7.20 15.95
N GLY A 348 -7.14 -6.05 15.43
CA GLY A 348 -6.36 -5.07 16.21
C GLY A 348 -7.16 -4.40 17.32
N THR A 349 -8.49 -4.40 17.21
CA THR A 349 -9.41 -3.82 18.21
C THR A 349 -10.06 -4.87 19.10
N GLY A 350 -9.86 -6.19 18.83
CA GLY A 350 -10.46 -7.28 19.58
C GLY A 350 -11.94 -7.52 19.27
N LEU A 351 -12.47 -6.97 18.18
CA LEU A 351 -13.89 -7.01 17.83
C LEU A 351 -14.31 -8.28 17.08
N ASN A 352 -13.41 -9.21 16.75
CA ASN A 352 -13.75 -10.43 15.99
C ASN A 352 -14.85 -11.22 16.69
N LYS A 353 -14.75 -11.43 18.00
CA LYS A 353 -15.76 -12.16 18.76
C LYS A 353 -17.12 -11.46 18.76
N PHE A 354 -17.11 -10.12 18.84
CA PHE A 354 -18.33 -9.33 18.73
C PHE A 354 -18.98 -9.48 17.36
N ALA A 355 -18.17 -9.43 16.29
CA ALA A 355 -18.63 -9.60 14.90
C ALA A 355 -19.24 -11.01 14.68
N GLU A 356 -18.66 -12.05 15.29
CA GLU A 356 -19.21 -13.42 15.24
C GLU A 356 -20.53 -13.54 15.99
N CYS A 357 -20.63 -12.98 17.20
CA CYS A 357 -21.81 -13.09 18.06
C CYS A 357 -22.96 -12.17 17.60
N TYR A 358 -22.63 -10.98 17.10
CA TYR A 358 -23.60 -9.93 16.77
C TYR A 358 -23.35 -9.30 15.39
N PRO A 359 -23.39 -10.08 14.29
CA PRO A 359 -23.04 -9.58 12.96
C PRO A 359 -23.92 -8.41 12.48
N GLN A 360 -25.17 -8.29 12.94
CA GLN A 360 -26.07 -7.17 12.60
C GLN A 360 -25.77 -5.88 13.38
N ARG A 361 -24.94 -5.98 14.42
CA ARG A 361 -24.54 -4.85 15.28
C ARG A 361 -23.05 -4.54 15.13
N PHE A 362 -22.39 -5.13 14.15
CA PHE A 362 -20.98 -4.89 13.83
C PHE A 362 -20.85 -4.25 12.46
N LEU A 363 -20.10 -3.15 12.37
CA LEU A 363 -19.78 -2.47 11.12
C LEU A 363 -18.28 -2.33 10.96
N ASP A 364 -17.75 -2.86 9.86
CA ASP A 364 -16.42 -2.51 9.38
C ASP A 364 -16.58 -1.54 8.21
N VAL A 365 -16.14 -0.31 8.39
CA VAL A 365 -16.28 0.76 7.38
C VAL A 365 -15.08 0.82 6.42
N GLY A 366 -14.12 -0.10 6.52
CA GLY A 366 -12.84 0.02 5.84
C GLY A 366 -11.98 1.15 6.42
N ILE A 367 -10.99 1.62 5.66
CA ILE A 367 -10.14 2.73 6.12
C ILE A 367 -10.85 4.07 5.87
N ALA A 368 -11.89 4.33 6.66
CA ALA A 368 -12.78 5.49 6.48
C ALA A 368 -13.21 6.08 7.84
N GLU A 369 -12.23 6.54 8.64
CA GLU A 369 -12.44 6.97 10.02
C GLU A 369 -13.38 8.18 10.14
N GLN A 370 -13.29 9.16 9.22
CA GLN A 370 -14.17 10.32 9.19
C GLN A 370 -15.63 9.90 8.98
N HIS A 371 -15.86 8.97 8.05
CA HIS A 371 -17.17 8.37 7.82
C HIS A 371 -17.65 7.63 9.08
N ALA A 372 -16.80 6.80 9.70
CA ALA A 372 -17.13 6.04 10.89
C ALA A 372 -17.64 6.93 12.04
N VAL A 373 -16.95 8.04 12.31
CA VAL A 373 -17.32 8.97 13.39
C VAL A 373 -18.65 9.65 13.08
N THR A 374 -18.84 10.12 11.85
CA THR A 374 -20.09 10.79 11.45
C THR A 374 -21.27 9.82 11.41
N ALA A 375 -21.07 8.61 10.89
CA ALA A 375 -22.09 7.55 10.88
C ALA A 375 -22.48 7.14 12.32
N ALA A 376 -21.48 7.00 13.20
CA ALA A 376 -21.72 6.70 14.62
C ALA A 376 -22.55 7.79 15.30
N ALA A 377 -22.30 9.08 15.00
CA ALA A 377 -23.11 10.18 15.52
C ALA A 377 -24.56 10.11 15.00
N GLY A 378 -24.76 9.80 13.70
CA GLY A 378 -26.09 9.59 13.12
C GLY A 378 -26.83 8.43 13.77
N MET A 379 -26.16 7.29 13.98
CA MET A 379 -26.75 6.12 14.65
C MET A 379 -27.11 6.43 16.11
N ALA A 380 -26.24 7.16 16.83
CA ALA A 380 -26.52 7.59 18.21
C ALA A 380 -27.73 8.54 18.25
N GLY A 381 -27.91 9.42 17.27
CA GLY A 381 -29.10 10.23 17.06
C GLY A 381 -30.36 9.40 16.78
N GLY A 382 -30.21 8.21 16.20
CA GLY A 382 -31.26 7.21 16.01
C GLY A 382 -31.56 6.35 17.24
N GLY A 383 -30.86 6.57 18.37
CA GLY A 383 -31.13 5.95 19.67
C GLY A 383 -30.31 4.71 20.03
N VAL A 384 -29.31 4.31 19.21
CA VAL A 384 -28.44 3.18 19.54
C VAL A 384 -27.14 3.63 20.22
N LYS A 385 -26.52 2.78 21.00
CA LYS A 385 -25.26 3.02 21.71
C LYS A 385 -24.09 2.59 20.86
N VAL A 386 -23.45 3.52 20.19
CA VAL A 386 -22.39 3.23 19.23
C VAL A 386 -21.02 3.34 19.87
N HIS A 387 -20.20 2.32 19.64
CA HIS A 387 -18.82 2.25 20.06
C HIS A 387 -17.92 2.16 18.81
N PHE A 388 -17.11 3.21 18.55
CA PHE A 388 -16.13 3.23 17.46
C PHE A 388 -14.73 2.98 18.00
N TYR A 389 -14.01 2.04 17.39
CA TYR A 389 -12.69 1.61 17.83
C TYR A 389 -11.67 1.58 16.70
N LYS A 390 -10.48 2.14 17.01
CA LYS A 390 -9.29 2.11 16.19
C LYS A 390 -8.08 1.73 17.06
N GLU A 391 -7.15 0.95 16.52
CA GLU A 391 -5.91 0.58 17.21
C GLU A 391 -5.15 1.82 17.69
N ARG A 392 -4.66 1.79 18.94
CA ARG A 392 -4.00 2.90 19.66
C ARG A 392 -4.89 4.06 20.12
N MET A 393 -6.17 4.07 19.82
CA MET A 393 -7.12 4.94 20.52
C MET A 393 -7.65 4.23 21.77
N ILE A 394 -6.81 4.03 22.80
CA ILE A 394 -7.23 3.57 24.15
C ILE A 394 -8.05 4.67 24.86
N ARG A 395 -8.45 5.71 24.16
CA ARG A 395 -9.48 6.64 24.65
C ARG A 395 -10.78 6.27 23.96
N CYS A 396 -11.55 5.50 24.68
CA CYS A 396 -12.94 5.18 24.38
C CYS A 396 -13.69 6.48 24.07
N CYS A 397 -13.93 6.78 22.79
CA CYS A 397 -14.95 7.73 22.40
C CYS A 397 -16.27 6.98 22.46
N THR A 398 -16.82 6.83 23.67
CA THR A 398 -18.23 6.50 23.83
C THR A 398 -19.02 7.72 23.34
N ILE A 399 -19.57 7.67 22.15
CA ILE A 399 -20.34 8.78 21.54
C ILE A 399 -21.73 8.90 22.20
N SER A 400 -21.99 8.22 23.31
CA SER A 400 -23.21 8.40 24.10
C SER A 400 -23.33 9.80 24.77
N ALA A 401 -22.32 10.67 24.64
CA ALA A 401 -22.30 11.97 25.26
C ALA A 401 -21.60 13.07 24.47
N CYS A 402 -21.51 12.99 23.16
CA CYS A 402 -20.97 14.09 22.37
C CYS A 402 -22.04 15.19 22.20
N ARG A 403 -22.25 16.01 23.24
CA ARG A 403 -22.94 17.32 23.19
C ARG A 403 -22.17 18.36 22.37
N ILE A 404 -21.21 17.95 21.53
CA ILE A 404 -20.32 18.88 20.79
C ILE A 404 -20.82 19.15 19.37
N CYS A 405 -21.85 18.44 18.92
CA CYS A 405 -22.42 18.63 17.56
C CYS A 405 -23.90 19.12 17.59
N MET A 406 -24.26 19.91 18.61
CA MET A 406 -25.51 20.69 18.54
C MET A 406 -25.19 22.19 18.66
#